data_6942542c2792b05f4b137587421c7b81
#
_entry.id   6942542c2792b05f4b137587421c7b81
#
_cell.length_a   1.000
_cell.length_b   1.000
_cell.length_c   1.000
_cell.angle_alpha   90.00
_cell.angle_beta   90.00
_cell.angle_gamma   90.00
#
_symmetry.space_group_name_H-M   'P 1'
#
loop_
_entity.id
_entity.type
_entity.pdbx_description
1 polymer ?
#
loop_
_entity_poly.entity_id
_entity_poly.type
_entity_poly.pdbx_seq_one_letter_code
_entity_poly.pdbx_strand_id
1 'polypeptide(L)'
;MKLNGWILAEDLKGVEGSSLKSDPAELCLTGALIWQEGILPRAYHVYVMYAGDLERIPKKHPALTLVSIGKPSKECLEREGMDILWVRPYLTPQMILSLLMKLFEKYRMFEEELDRLCRDGKPFSALAPVLLSVFSNPIILVGEHMEILALSQNEDACRIPCECRDGDTDFLRPSFARSCLLYTSPSPRDA
;
A
#
# COMPACT_ATOMS: atom_id res chain seq x y z
N MET A 1 5.15 -7.15 -7.93
CA MET A 1 5.01 -6.71 -6.51
C MET A 1 3.80 -7.38 -5.87
N LYS A 2 3.90 -7.73 -4.58
CA LYS A 2 2.75 -8.19 -3.78
C LYS A 2 2.14 -6.99 -3.04
N LEU A 3 0.86 -7.08 -2.73
CA LEU A 3 0.13 -6.07 -1.96
C LEU A 3 -0.32 -6.63 -0.60
N ASN A 4 -0.98 -5.82 0.20
CA ASN A 4 -1.67 -6.23 1.43
C ASN A 4 -3.01 -5.48 1.58
N GLY A 5 -3.77 -5.83 2.60
CA GLY A 5 -5.07 -5.20 2.87
C GLY A 5 -4.98 -3.70 3.16
N TRP A 6 -3.88 -3.22 3.73
CA TRP A 6 -3.66 -1.81 4.05
C TRP A 6 -3.51 -0.95 2.80
N ILE A 7 -2.69 -1.40 1.83
CA ILE A 7 -2.56 -0.72 0.53
C ILE A 7 -3.90 -0.70 -0.21
N LEU A 8 -4.66 -1.81 -0.15
CA LEU A 8 -5.98 -1.86 -0.76
C LEU A 8 -6.95 -0.89 -0.10
N ALA A 9 -6.91 -0.74 1.22
CA ALA A 9 -7.80 0.18 1.95
C ALA A 9 -7.53 1.64 1.57
N GLU A 10 -6.29 1.99 1.28
CA GLU A 10 -5.88 3.35 0.92
C GLU A 10 -6.14 3.66 -0.56
N ASP A 11 -5.75 2.75 -1.46
CA ASP A 11 -5.71 3.03 -2.90
C ASP A 11 -6.96 2.56 -3.67
N LEU A 12 -7.76 1.62 -3.12
CA LEU A 12 -8.95 1.14 -3.80
C LEU A 12 -10.07 2.17 -3.72
N LYS A 13 -10.43 2.71 -4.87
CA LYS A 13 -11.52 3.70 -4.96
C LYS A 13 -12.87 3.11 -4.51
N GLY A 14 -13.57 3.86 -3.67
CA GLY A 14 -14.92 3.50 -3.22
C GLY A 14 -14.97 2.68 -1.93
N VAL A 15 -13.85 2.48 -1.26
CA VAL A 15 -13.82 1.91 0.09
C VAL A 15 -14.49 2.88 1.06
N GLU A 16 -15.45 2.36 1.84
CA GLU A 16 -16.17 3.12 2.89
C GLU A 16 -15.64 2.81 4.28
N GLY A 17 -14.92 1.71 4.41
CA GLY A 17 -14.26 1.35 5.65
C GLY A 17 -13.58 -0.01 5.57
N SER A 18 -12.83 -0.33 6.61
CA SER A 18 -12.04 -1.55 6.69
C SER A 18 -11.96 -2.08 8.13
N SER A 19 -11.71 -3.39 8.24
CA SER A 19 -11.31 -4.08 9.48
C SER A 19 -10.11 -4.93 9.12
N LEU A 20 -8.91 -4.43 9.38
CA LEU A 20 -7.64 -5.05 9.02
C LEU A 20 -6.97 -5.58 10.28
N LYS A 21 -6.50 -6.81 10.23
CA LYS A 21 -5.89 -7.55 11.35
C LYS A 21 -4.50 -8.07 11.00
N SER A 22 -4.17 -8.10 9.69
CA SER A 22 -2.85 -8.50 9.20
C SER A 22 -1.79 -7.45 9.53
N ASP A 23 -0.54 -7.89 9.58
CA ASP A 23 0.60 -7.00 9.73
C ASP A 23 0.73 -6.08 8.49
N PRO A 24 0.76 -4.74 8.68
CA PRO A 24 0.97 -3.80 7.56
C PRO A 24 2.27 -4.03 6.79
N ALA A 25 3.28 -4.63 7.40
CA ALA A 25 4.56 -4.92 6.74
C ALA A 25 4.51 -6.19 5.87
N GLU A 26 3.50 -7.06 6.04
CA GLU A 26 3.41 -8.29 5.28
C GLU A 26 2.73 -8.09 3.94
N LEU A 27 3.50 -8.16 2.85
CA LEU A 27 3.02 -8.10 1.47
C LEU A 27 2.81 -9.52 0.93
N CYS A 28 1.57 -9.97 0.84
CA CYS A 28 1.26 -11.36 0.48
C CYS A 28 0.33 -11.51 -0.73
N LEU A 29 -0.49 -10.50 -1.06
CA LEU A 29 -1.54 -10.59 -2.08
C LEU A 29 -0.96 -10.53 -3.49
N THR A 30 -1.34 -11.49 -4.33
CA THR A 30 -0.84 -11.65 -5.70
C THR A 30 -1.90 -11.46 -6.78
N GLY A 31 -3.17 -11.39 -6.40
CA GLY A 31 -4.27 -11.23 -7.35
C GLY A 31 -5.63 -11.14 -6.67
N ALA A 32 -6.68 -11.01 -7.47
CA ALA A 32 -8.04 -10.88 -7.00
C ALA A 32 -8.98 -11.84 -7.74
N LEU A 33 -10.00 -12.35 -7.07
CA LEU A 33 -11.00 -13.26 -7.60
C LEU A 33 -12.40 -12.87 -7.09
N ILE A 34 -13.43 -13.17 -7.88
CA ILE A 34 -14.80 -13.12 -7.38
C ILE A 34 -15.05 -14.41 -6.59
N TRP A 35 -15.59 -14.26 -5.38
CA TRP A 35 -15.97 -15.40 -4.56
C TRP A 35 -17.04 -16.25 -5.25
N GLN A 36 -16.88 -17.56 -5.16
CA GLN A 36 -17.87 -18.53 -5.60
C GLN A 36 -18.08 -19.57 -4.50
N GLU A 37 -19.32 -19.89 -4.19
CA GLU A 37 -19.68 -20.90 -3.21
C GLU A 37 -19.09 -22.27 -3.60
N GLY A 38 -18.57 -22.99 -2.60
CA GLY A 38 -17.93 -24.30 -2.80
C GLY A 38 -16.47 -24.28 -3.19
N ILE A 39 -15.88 -23.10 -3.46
CA ILE A 39 -14.45 -22.97 -3.70
C ILE A 39 -13.74 -22.66 -2.38
N LEU A 40 -12.72 -23.45 -2.05
CA LEU A 40 -11.87 -23.16 -0.89
C LEU A 40 -11.00 -21.93 -1.18
N PRO A 41 -11.04 -20.91 -0.30
CA PRO A 41 -10.26 -19.71 -0.49
C PRO A 41 -8.77 -19.96 -0.30
N ARG A 42 -7.96 -19.25 -1.10
CA ARG A 42 -6.49 -19.29 -1.04
C ARG A 42 -5.97 -18.04 -0.33
N ALA A 43 -4.95 -18.18 0.51
CA ALA A 43 -4.40 -17.13 1.36
C ALA A 43 -3.87 -15.88 0.61
N TYR A 44 -3.47 -16.03 -0.64
CA TYR A 44 -2.75 -14.96 -1.37
C TYR A 44 -3.61 -14.22 -2.39
N HIS A 45 -4.94 -14.35 -2.28
CA HIS A 45 -5.87 -13.67 -3.19
C HIS A 45 -6.86 -12.82 -2.41
N VAL A 46 -7.23 -11.70 -3.03
CA VAL A 46 -8.36 -10.88 -2.58
C VAL A 46 -9.63 -11.48 -3.16
N TYR A 47 -10.64 -11.71 -2.32
CA TYR A 47 -11.94 -12.18 -2.78
C TYR A 47 -12.98 -11.09 -2.73
N VAL A 48 -13.66 -10.89 -3.85
CA VAL A 48 -14.79 -9.93 -3.97
C VAL A 48 -16.08 -10.68 -3.81
N MET A 49 -16.95 -10.23 -2.91
CA MET A 49 -18.23 -10.85 -2.60
C MET A 49 -19.25 -9.84 -2.08
N TYR A 50 -20.51 -10.23 -2.03
CA TYR A 50 -21.53 -9.45 -1.31
C TYR A 50 -21.46 -9.68 0.20
N ALA A 51 -21.88 -8.66 0.97
CA ALA A 51 -21.85 -8.74 2.43
C ALA A 51 -22.65 -9.95 2.99
N GLY A 52 -23.76 -10.33 2.36
CA GLY A 52 -24.55 -11.50 2.74
C GLY A 52 -23.87 -12.84 2.49
N ASP A 53 -22.86 -12.91 1.66
CA ASP A 53 -22.13 -14.15 1.37
C ASP A 53 -20.98 -14.43 2.37
N LEU A 54 -20.61 -13.43 3.17
CA LEU A 54 -19.55 -13.57 4.18
C LEU A 54 -19.85 -14.64 5.21
N GLU A 55 -21.11 -14.86 5.54
CA GLU A 55 -21.55 -15.90 6.49
C GLU A 55 -21.32 -17.32 5.95
N ARG A 56 -21.24 -17.48 4.63
CA ARG A 56 -21.02 -18.76 3.94
C ARG A 56 -19.55 -19.18 3.92
N ILE A 57 -18.63 -18.29 4.28
CA ILE A 57 -17.21 -18.64 4.39
C ILE A 57 -17.03 -19.62 5.52
N PRO A 58 -16.34 -20.76 5.31
CA PRO A 58 -16.07 -21.75 6.33
C PRO A 58 -15.41 -21.12 7.57
N LYS A 59 -15.74 -21.59 8.76
CA LYS A 59 -15.11 -21.10 10.01
C LYS A 59 -13.62 -21.37 10.07
N LYS A 60 -13.16 -22.46 9.45
CA LYS A 60 -11.73 -22.78 9.28
C LYS A 60 -11.30 -22.36 7.88
N HIS A 61 -10.50 -21.32 7.79
CA HIS A 61 -9.94 -20.78 6.56
C HIS A 61 -8.50 -20.28 6.82
N PRO A 62 -7.64 -20.20 5.80
CA PRO A 62 -6.37 -19.48 5.90
C PRO A 62 -6.63 -17.98 6.15
N ALA A 63 -5.59 -17.21 6.44
CA ALA A 63 -5.70 -15.75 6.45
C ALA A 63 -6.25 -15.25 5.11
N LEU A 64 -7.33 -14.47 5.15
CA LEU A 64 -8.06 -14.01 3.96
C LEU A 64 -8.14 -12.50 3.91
N THR A 65 -8.04 -11.96 2.70
CA THR A 65 -8.39 -10.57 2.42
C THR A 65 -9.63 -10.51 1.53
N LEU A 66 -10.64 -9.79 1.96
CA LEU A 66 -11.95 -9.72 1.34
C LEU A 66 -12.34 -8.29 1.01
N VAL A 67 -12.98 -8.10 -0.14
CA VAL A 67 -13.68 -6.86 -0.48
C VAL A 67 -15.17 -7.16 -0.53
N SER A 68 -15.89 -6.65 0.46
CA SER A 68 -17.33 -6.82 0.62
C SER A 68 -18.10 -5.71 -0.09
N ILE A 69 -19.06 -6.07 -0.90
CA ILE A 69 -20.02 -5.11 -1.50
C ILE A 69 -21.14 -4.91 -0.49
N GLY A 70 -21.20 -3.72 0.08
CA GLY A 70 -22.01 -3.39 1.24
C GLY A 70 -21.30 -3.68 2.56
N LYS A 71 -21.78 -3.05 3.64
CA LYS A 71 -21.21 -3.16 4.97
C LYS A 71 -21.51 -4.54 5.58
N PRO A 72 -20.49 -5.30 6.03
CA PRO A 72 -20.69 -6.57 6.72
C PRO A 72 -21.35 -6.42 8.09
N SER A 73 -21.90 -7.53 8.60
CA SER A 73 -22.36 -7.61 9.99
C SER A 73 -21.20 -7.45 10.97
N LYS A 74 -21.50 -7.00 12.20
CA LYS A 74 -20.48 -6.84 13.24
C LYS A 74 -19.77 -8.17 13.54
N GLU A 75 -20.51 -9.27 13.55
CA GLU A 75 -19.98 -10.62 13.78
C GLU A 75 -18.95 -11.02 12.71
N CYS A 76 -19.19 -10.67 11.44
CA CYS A 76 -18.22 -10.92 10.37
C CYS A 76 -16.96 -10.07 10.53
N LEU A 77 -17.07 -8.80 10.95
CA LEU A 77 -15.92 -7.92 11.18
C LEU A 77 -15.04 -8.37 12.35
N GLU A 78 -15.61 -9.07 13.33
CA GLU A 78 -14.89 -9.59 14.50
C GLU A 78 -14.17 -10.93 14.24
N ARG A 79 -14.43 -11.61 13.12
CA ARG A 79 -13.78 -12.89 12.77
C ARG A 79 -12.27 -12.75 12.70
N GLU A 80 -11.55 -13.62 13.38
CA GLU A 80 -10.09 -13.68 13.32
C GLU A 80 -9.59 -14.17 11.96
N GLY A 81 -8.40 -13.74 11.56
CA GLY A 81 -7.76 -14.16 10.32
C GLY A 81 -8.41 -13.62 9.04
N MET A 82 -9.25 -12.59 9.14
CA MET A 82 -9.89 -11.96 7.99
C MET A 82 -9.62 -10.46 7.99
N ASP A 83 -9.03 -9.98 6.90
CA ASP A 83 -9.01 -8.57 6.55
C ASP A 83 -10.21 -8.29 5.67
N ILE A 84 -11.07 -7.38 6.08
CA ILE A 84 -12.30 -7.05 5.38
C ILE A 84 -12.31 -5.56 5.05
N LEU A 85 -12.42 -5.25 3.77
CA LEU A 85 -12.75 -3.92 3.26
C LEU A 85 -14.20 -3.95 2.78
N TRP A 86 -14.94 -2.87 2.91
CA TRP A 86 -16.27 -2.78 2.31
C TRP A 86 -16.42 -1.55 1.45
N VAL A 87 -17.14 -1.75 0.36
CA VAL A 87 -17.41 -0.74 -0.66
C VAL A 87 -18.91 -0.50 -0.76
N ARG A 88 -19.27 0.55 -1.45
CA ARG A 88 -20.66 0.95 -1.66
C ARG A 88 -21.51 -0.15 -2.32
N PRO A 89 -22.77 -0.34 -1.87
CA PRO A 89 -23.61 -1.46 -2.29
C PRO A 89 -24.08 -1.41 -3.77
N TYR A 90 -23.93 -0.26 -4.45
CA TYR A 90 -24.28 -0.14 -5.87
C TYR A 90 -23.17 -0.61 -6.83
N LEU A 91 -21.98 -0.92 -6.31
CA LEU A 91 -20.91 -1.48 -7.12
C LEU A 91 -21.15 -2.97 -7.39
N THR A 92 -20.71 -3.44 -8.54
CA THR A 92 -20.80 -4.87 -8.89
C THR A 92 -19.47 -5.59 -8.62
N PRO A 93 -19.49 -6.93 -8.41
CA PRO A 93 -18.24 -7.69 -8.23
C PRO A 93 -17.25 -7.50 -9.38
N GLN A 94 -17.76 -7.41 -10.62
CA GLN A 94 -16.93 -7.21 -11.82
C GLN A 94 -16.26 -5.82 -11.84
N MET A 95 -16.98 -4.77 -11.40
CA MET A 95 -16.41 -3.43 -11.28
C MET A 95 -15.27 -3.41 -10.25
N ILE A 96 -15.49 -4.01 -9.09
CA ILE A 96 -14.48 -4.09 -8.04
C ILE A 96 -13.28 -4.93 -8.50
N LEU A 97 -13.52 -6.08 -9.12
CA LEU A 97 -12.45 -6.90 -9.69
C LEU A 97 -11.62 -6.10 -10.69
N SER A 98 -12.27 -5.34 -11.60
CA SER A 98 -11.57 -4.48 -12.56
C SER A 98 -10.71 -3.41 -11.88
N LEU A 99 -11.19 -2.79 -10.80
CA LEU A 99 -10.42 -1.82 -10.02
C LEU A 99 -9.22 -2.47 -9.32
N LEU A 100 -9.41 -3.65 -8.72
CA LEU A 100 -8.33 -4.41 -8.09
C LEU A 100 -7.25 -4.82 -9.12
N MET A 101 -7.66 -5.31 -10.30
CA MET A 101 -6.70 -5.67 -11.36
C MET A 101 -5.88 -4.47 -11.83
N LYS A 102 -6.50 -3.28 -11.98
CA LYS A 102 -5.77 -2.04 -12.29
C LYS A 102 -4.81 -1.64 -11.18
N LEU A 103 -5.18 -1.87 -9.93
CA LEU A 103 -4.32 -1.58 -8.79
C LEU A 103 -3.12 -2.52 -8.75
N PHE A 104 -3.31 -3.82 -8.92
CA PHE A 104 -2.21 -4.77 -9.04
C PHE A 104 -1.27 -4.42 -10.20
N GLU A 105 -1.82 -4.01 -11.35
CA GLU A 105 -1.05 -3.59 -12.52
C GLU A 105 -0.24 -2.32 -12.23
N LYS A 106 -0.84 -1.29 -11.59
CA LYS A 106 -0.15 -0.06 -11.18
C LYS A 106 1.11 -0.40 -10.38
N TYR A 107 0.99 -1.25 -9.37
CA TYR A 107 2.11 -1.61 -8.51
C TYR A 107 3.13 -2.54 -9.18
N ARG A 108 2.70 -3.39 -10.11
CA ARG A 108 3.60 -4.20 -10.93
C ARG A 108 4.46 -3.32 -11.84
N MET A 109 3.85 -2.37 -12.54
CA MET A 109 4.56 -1.42 -13.39
C MET A 109 5.55 -0.56 -12.59
N PHE A 110 5.16 -0.15 -11.39
CA PHE A 110 6.02 0.58 -10.47
C PHE A 110 7.28 -0.23 -10.11
N GLU A 111 7.12 -1.48 -9.71
CA GLU A 111 8.24 -2.37 -9.39
C GLU A 111 9.16 -2.59 -10.60
N GLU A 112 8.59 -2.88 -11.77
CA GLU A 112 9.36 -3.08 -13.01
C GLU A 112 10.18 -1.84 -13.39
N GLU A 113 9.60 -0.64 -13.21
CA GLU A 113 10.28 0.61 -13.52
C GLU A 113 11.41 0.91 -12.53
N LEU A 114 11.20 0.68 -11.24
CA LEU A 114 12.25 0.79 -10.23
C LEU A 114 13.41 -0.17 -10.52
N ASP A 115 13.10 -1.44 -10.82
CA ASP A 115 14.09 -2.45 -11.16
C ASP A 115 14.88 -2.07 -12.42
N ARG A 116 14.22 -1.46 -13.41
CA ARG A 116 14.85 -0.97 -14.63
C ARG A 116 15.84 0.15 -14.32
N LEU A 117 15.41 1.17 -13.56
CA LEU A 117 16.27 2.30 -13.20
C LEU A 117 17.49 1.86 -12.38
N CYS A 118 17.30 0.92 -11.45
CA CYS A 118 18.39 0.37 -10.65
C CYS A 118 19.40 -0.41 -11.53
N ARG A 119 18.92 -1.27 -12.42
CA ARG A 119 19.79 -2.04 -13.34
C ARG A 119 20.56 -1.14 -14.30
N ASP A 120 19.94 -0.07 -14.78
CA ASP A 120 20.55 0.89 -15.71
C ASP A 120 21.51 1.84 -14.99
N GLY A 121 21.68 1.74 -13.66
CA GLY A 121 22.54 2.62 -12.87
C GLY A 121 22.14 4.10 -12.95
N LYS A 122 20.83 4.36 -13.07
CA LYS A 122 20.33 5.75 -13.17
C LYS A 122 20.52 6.49 -11.84
N PRO A 123 20.73 7.81 -11.88
CA PRO A 123 20.89 8.61 -10.66
C PRO A 123 19.59 8.58 -9.82
N PHE A 124 19.71 8.79 -8.53
CA PHE A 124 18.59 8.79 -7.59
C PHE A 124 17.49 9.81 -7.97
N SER A 125 17.86 10.92 -8.61
CA SER A 125 16.89 11.90 -9.11
C SER A 125 15.90 11.31 -10.11
N ALA A 126 16.26 10.25 -10.85
CA ALA A 126 15.37 9.56 -11.76
C ALA A 126 14.31 8.69 -11.03
N LEU A 127 14.51 8.35 -9.75
CA LEU A 127 13.55 7.59 -8.95
C LEU A 127 12.37 8.47 -8.48
N ALA A 128 12.58 9.76 -8.26
CA ALA A 128 11.57 10.65 -7.71
C ALA A 128 10.24 10.67 -8.52
N PRO A 129 10.24 10.80 -9.86
CA PRO A 129 9.00 10.73 -10.64
C PRO A 129 8.29 9.38 -10.54
N VAL A 130 9.04 8.28 -10.45
CA VAL A 130 8.49 6.92 -10.34
C VAL A 130 7.82 6.75 -8.98
N LEU A 131 8.46 7.20 -7.91
CA LEU A 131 7.88 7.17 -6.57
C LEU A 131 6.59 8.01 -6.49
N LEU A 132 6.54 9.17 -7.12
CA LEU A 132 5.33 10.01 -7.21
C LEU A 132 4.16 9.35 -7.93
N SER A 133 4.41 8.40 -8.83
CA SER A 133 3.33 7.68 -9.53
C SER A 133 2.50 6.80 -8.58
N VAL A 134 3.07 6.44 -7.43
CA VAL A 134 2.44 5.58 -6.42
C VAL A 134 2.09 6.38 -5.16
N PHE A 135 3.02 7.21 -4.68
CA PHE A 135 2.84 7.97 -3.45
C PHE A 135 2.37 9.39 -3.77
N SER A 136 1.26 9.79 -3.18
CA SER A 136 0.69 11.15 -3.37
C SER A 136 1.44 12.23 -2.60
N ASN A 137 2.25 11.84 -1.61
CA ASN A 137 2.99 12.77 -0.76
C ASN A 137 4.37 13.09 -1.34
N PRO A 138 4.91 14.29 -1.09
CA PRO A 138 6.29 14.62 -1.41
C PRO A 138 7.25 13.60 -0.78
N ILE A 139 8.23 13.16 -1.56
CA ILE A 139 9.22 12.17 -1.14
C ILE A 139 10.61 12.81 -1.22
N ILE A 140 11.38 12.59 -0.17
CA ILE A 140 12.80 12.97 -0.12
C ILE A 140 13.60 11.69 0.04
N LEU A 141 14.57 11.49 -0.84
CA LEU A 141 15.59 10.46 -0.67
C LEU A 141 16.81 11.12 -0.05
N VAL A 142 17.26 10.60 1.07
CA VAL A 142 18.45 11.10 1.79
C VAL A 142 19.49 10.00 1.88
N GLY A 143 20.76 10.41 1.78
CA GLY A 143 21.88 9.54 2.00
C GLY A 143 22.22 9.38 3.49
N GLU A 144 23.27 8.61 3.75
CA GLU A 144 23.72 8.27 5.12
C GLU A 144 24.09 9.51 5.95
N HIS A 145 24.59 10.56 5.30
CA HIS A 145 24.98 11.81 5.94
C HIS A 145 23.92 12.92 5.88
N MET A 146 22.65 12.54 5.60
CA MET A 146 21.50 13.44 5.48
C MET A 146 21.55 14.36 4.25
N GLU A 147 22.43 14.09 3.29
CA GLU A 147 22.42 14.74 1.99
C GLU A 147 21.17 14.34 1.19
N ILE A 148 20.57 15.30 0.48
CA ILE A 148 19.39 15.06 -0.35
C ILE A 148 19.84 14.46 -1.68
N LEU A 149 19.55 13.18 -1.89
CA LEU A 149 19.87 12.46 -3.12
C LEU A 149 18.81 12.68 -4.22
N ALA A 150 17.57 12.84 -3.81
CA ALA A 150 16.47 13.16 -4.71
C ALA A 150 15.30 13.79 -3.95
N LEU A 151 14.56 14.63 -4.65
CA LEU A 151 13.38 15.31 -4.16
C LEU A 151 12.27 15.20 -5.20
N SER A 152 11.10 14.79 -4.77
CA SER A 152 9.93 14.85 -5.65
C SER A 152 9.50 16.31 -5.84
N GLN A 153 9.40 16.74 -7.10
CA GLN A 153 8.96 18.10 -7.44
C GLN A 153 7.43 18.17 -7.36
N ASN A 154 6.89 18.41 -6.17
CA ASN A 154 5.53 18.92 -5.96
C ASN A 154 5.63 20.38 -5.53
N GLU A 155 4.58 21.18 -5.79
CA GLU A 155 4.52 22.58 -5.37
C GLU A 155 4.72 22.74 -3.84
N ASP A 156 4.37 21.71 -3.05
CA ASP A 156 4.60 21.65 -1.62
C ASP A 156 6.05 21.31 -1.22
N ALA A 157 6.86 20.81 -2.14
CA ALA A 157 8.27 20.48 -1.87
C ALA A 157 9.11 21.71 -1.51
N CYS A 158 8.70 22.91 -1.94
CA CYS A 158 9.35 24.18 -1.59
C CYS A 158 9.35 24.51 -0.09
N ARG A 159 8.62 23.76 0.74
CA ARG A 159 8.54 23.96 2.20
C ARG A 159 9.48 23.04 2.99
N ILE A 160 10.24 22.21 2.31
CA ILE A 160 11.17 21.31 2.98
C ILE A 160 12.35 22.12 3.55
N PRO A 161 12.61 22.05 4.85
CA PRO A 161 13.69 22.81 5.46
C PRO A 161 15.05 22.18 5.12
N CYS A 162 15.68 22.69 4.07
CA CYS A 162 17.01 22.31 3.61
C CYS A 162 18.05 23.33 4.04
N GLU A 163 19.30 22.90 4.20
CA GLU A 163 20.48 23.73 4.40
C GLU A 163 21.50 23.39 3.32
N CYS A 164 21.97 24.39 2.58
CA CYS A 164 23.09 24.24 1.68
C CYS A 164 24.39 24.32 2.49
N ARG A 165 25.22 23.27 2.48
CA ARG A 165 26.48 23.24 3.26
C ARG A 165 27.73 23.35 2.39
N ASP A 166 27.73 22.78 1.22
CA ASP A 166 28.95 22.71 0.38
C ASP A 166 28.71 23.20 -1.08
N GLY A 167 27.97 24.30 -1.23
CA GLY A 167 27.79 25.00 -2.50
C GLY A 167 26.82 24.35 -3.49
N ASP A 168 26.75 23.02 -3.59
CA ASP A 168 25.93 22.30 -4.55
C ASP A 168 25.09 21.17 -3.94
N THR A 169 25.27 20.86 -2.65
CA THR A 169 24.54 19.75 -1.99
C THR A 169 23.62 20.29 -0.91
N ASP A 170 22.33 20.01 -1.05
CA ASP A 170 21.34 20.31 -0.03
C ASP A 170 21.27 19.21 1.04
N PHE A 171 21.23 19.62 2.29
CA PHE A 171 21.09 18.74 3.44
C PHE A 171 19.78 19.00 4.19
N LEU A 172 19.16 17.97 4.74
CA LEU A 172 18.03 18.15 5.65
C LEU A 172 18.49 18.81 6.94
N ARG A 173 17.73 19.80 7.41
CA ARG A 173 18.00 20.41 8.72
C ARG A 173 17.91 19.36 9.83
N PRO A 174 18.88 19.33 10.78
CA PRO A 174 18.89 18.33 11.84
C PRO A 174 17.62 18.31 12.70
N SER A 175 16.94 19.44 12.86
CA SER A 175 15.66 19.53 13.57
C SER A 175 14.55 18.79 12.85
N PHE A 176 14.50 18.88 11.54
CA PHE A 176 13.51 18.19 10.70
C PHE A 176 13.83 16.69 10.62
N ALA A 177 15.09 16.35 10.40
CA ALA A 177 15.54 14.95 10.37
C ALA A 177 15.17 14.21 11.66
N ARG A 178 15.36 14.83 12.84
CA ARG A 178 14.94 14.24 14.13
C ARG A 178 13.44 14.02 14.23
N SER A 179 12.64 14.94 13.72
CA SER A 179 11.18 14.80 13.73
C SER A 179 10.70 13.69 12.78
N CYS A 180 11.34 13.52 11.64
CA CYS A 180 11.02 12.45 10.69
C CYS A 180 11.50 11.06 11.18
N LEU A 181 12.69 10.98 11.79
CA LEU A 181 13.27 9.73 12.31
C LEU A 181 12.53 9.18 13.55
N LEU A 182 11.75 10.01 14.26
CA LEU A 182 10.87 9.54 15.34
C LEU A 182 9.76 8.58 14.85
N TYR A 183 9.48 8.57 13.54
CA TYR A 183 8.53 7.63 12.93
C TYR A 183 9.17 6.34 12.42
N THR A 184 10.48 6.30 12.26
CA THR A 184 11.22 5.07 11.98
C THR A 184 11.78 4.53 13.31
N SER A 185 10.91 3.95 14.11
CA SER A 185 11.35 3.17 15.28
C SER A 185 12.28 2.05 14.79
N PRO A 186 13.49 1.89 15.35
CA PRO A 186 14.32 0.76 14.98
C PRO A 186 13.55 -0.53 15.21
N SER A 187 13.62 -1.42 14.23
CA SER A 187 13.01 -2.75 14.35
C SER A 187 13.49 -3.41 15.65
N PRO A 188 12.62 -4.11 16.40
CA PRO A 188 13.03 -4.85 17.61
C PRO A 188 14.13 -5.89 17.38
N ARG A 189 14.64 -6.03 16.14
CA ARG A 189 15.74 -6.93 15.77
C ARG A 189 17.13 -6.30 15.86
N ASP A 190 17.20 -4.98 16.09
CA ASP A 190 18.48 -4.23 16.19
C ASP A 190 18.85 -3.86 17.63
N ALA A 191 18.20 -4.51 18.61
CA ALA A 191 18.48 -4.38 20.04
C ALA A 191 19.06 -5.67 20.61
#